data_e0130404fae8d6562caa48b224ba7417
#
_entry.id   e0130404fae8d6562caa48b224ba7417
#
_cell.length_a   1.000
_cell.length_b   1.000
_cell.length_c   1.000
_cell.angle_alpha   90.00
_cell.angle_beta   90.00
_cell.angle_gamma   90.00
#
_symmetry.space_group_name_H-M   'P 1'
#
loop_
_entity.id
_entity.type
_entity.pdbx_description
1 polymer ?
#
loop_
_entity_poly.entity_id
_entity_poly.type
_entity_poly.pdbx_seq_one_letter_code
_entity_poly.pdbx_strand_id
1 'polypeptide(L)'
;MEKLPISIGILSWHSGQVLVDTLTTYYENGLFDMVNDVTILFQEFNEQDYQIAKHFGLDVIGMNSNIGIGKAFIKLTENAQSEYVLVLEHDWNLVENKEVTHWTLKRSIEAIENGLDVVRLRHRENPGYPHFSFRHIGKELTYYDEEIGCTSPHLLDSIHWCDPSVDFPDKIKKTEEMFYTTSRYGNWTNNPCLYKKQFYLDVVRPFAGEGIGLEGNIGKWWAQQNYNVGQAYGLFMHNDWEKYGKR
;
A
#
# COMPACT_ATOMS: atom_id res chain seq x y z
N MET A 1 -19.60 -14.02 2.03
CA MET A 1 -19.53 -12.56 2.31
C MET A 1 -19.89 -11.83 1.03
N GLU A 2 -20.47 -10.64 1.15
CA GLU A 2 -20.73 -9.73 0.03
C GLU A 2 -19.40 -9.28 -0.57
N LYS A 3 -19.32 -9.18 -1.91
CA LYS A 3 -18.15 -8.62 -2.58
C LYS A 3 -18.09 -7.11 -2.37
N LEU A 4 -16.90 -6.61 -2.07
CA LEU A 4 -16.63 -5.19 -1.93
C LEU A 4 -16.31 -4.57 -3.30
N PRO A 5 -16.69 -3.30 -3.55
CA PRO A 5 -16.43 -2.60 -4.82
C PRO A 5 -14.96 -2.15 -4.93
N ILE A 6 -14.05 -3.11 -4.77
CA ILE A 6 -12.60 -2.91 -4.82
C ILE A 6 -12.04 -3.69 -6.01
N SER A 7 -11.16 -3.05 -6.78
CA SER A 7 -10.25 -3.69 -7.72
C SER A 7 -8.86 -3.76 -7.10
N ILE A 8 -8.21 -4.92 -7.13
CA ILE A 8 -6.83 -5.08 -6.71
C ILE A 8 -5.92 -5.11 -7.93
N GLY A 9 -4.92 -4.22 -7.93
CA GLY A 9 -3.84 -4.21 -8.90
C GLY A 9 -2.53 -4.67 -8.26
N ILE A 10 -1.91 -5.73 -8.77
CA ILE A 10 -0.64 -6.26 -8.27
C ILE A 10 0.45 -6.01 -9.29
N LEU A 11 1.54 -5.35 -8.86
CA LEU A 11 2.73 -5.15 -9.69
C LEU A 11 3.78 -6.20 -9.38
N SER A 12 4.29 -6.85 -10.42
CA SER A 12 5.35 -7.85 -10.32
C SER A 12 6.47 -7.61 -11.32
N TRP A 13 7.71 -7.83 -10.88
CA TRP A 13 8.91 -7.81 -11.70
C TRP A 13 9.93 -8.79 -11.16
N HIS A 14 10.25 -9.84 -11.94
CA HIS A 14 11.23 -10.88 -11.59
C HIS A 14 11.06 -11.49 -10.19
N SER A 15 9.83 -11.64 -9.73
CA SER A 15 9.53 -11.96 -8.33
C SER A 15 9.42 -13.46 -8.02
N GLY A 16 9.15 -14.31 -9.04
CA GLY A 16 9.18 -15.77 -8.91
C GLY A 16 8.49 -16.32 -7.66
N GLN A 17 9.26 -16.97 -6.77
CA GLN A 17 8.74 -17.61 -5.57
C GLN A 17 8.16 -16.61 -4.56
N VAL A 18 8.70 -15.40 -4.48
CA VAL A 18 8.15 -14.34 -3.58
C VAL A 18 6.70 -14.04 -3.93
N LEU A 19 6.41 -13.90 -5.23
CA LEU A 19 5.04 -13.68 -5.70
C LEU A 19 4.13 -14.88 -5.38
N VAL A 20 4.59 -16.11 -5.59
CA VAL A 20 3.82 -17.32 -5.26
C VAL A 20 3.47 -17.35 -3.78
N ASP A 21 4.44 -17.10 -2.91
CA ASP A 21 4.24 -17.08 -1.46
C ASP A 21 3.22 -15.98 -1.07
N THR A 22 3.34 -14.79 -1.65
CA THR A 22 2.42 -13.67 -1.43
C THR A 22 0.99 -14.00 -1.89
N LEU A 23 0.83 -14.47 -3.14
CA LEU A 23 -0.50 -14.84 -3.68
C LEU A 23 -1.15 -16.01 -2.91
N THR A 24 -0.34 -16.91 -2.36
CA THR A 24 -0.82 -17.98 -1.49
C THR A 24 -1.50 -17.42 -0.25
N THR A 25 -0.92 -16.38 0.39
CA THR A 25 -1.56 -15.73 1.55
C THR A 25 -2.90 -15.09 1.18
N TYR A 26 -3.03 -14.55 -0.03
CA TYR A 26 -4.29 -13.96 -0.51
C TYR A 26 -5.35 -15.01 -0.78
N TYR A 27 -4.96 -16.11 -1.40
CA TYR A 27 -5.85 -17.22 -1.69
C TYR A 27 -6.36 -17.89 -0.42
N GLU A 28 -5.47 -18.24 0.50
CA GLU A 28 -5.80 -18.91 1.76
C GLU A 28 -6.70 -18.08 2.67
N ASN A 29 -6.50 -16.74 2.66
CA ASN A 29 -7.32 -15.80 3.44
C ASN A 29 -8.54 -15.26 2.64
N GLY A 30 -8.79 -15.79 1.45
CA GLY A 30 -10.00 -15.53 0.66
C GLY A 30 -10.11 -14.09 0.12
N LEU A 31 -8.99 -13.36 -0.04
CA LEU A 31 -8.99 -11.98 -0.54
C LEU A 31 -9.60 -11.88 -1.94
N PHE A 32 -9.30 -12.85 -2.82
CA PHE A 32 -9.81 -12.86 -4.20
C PHE A 32 -11.33 -13.01 -4.28
N ASP A 33 -11.95 -13.68 -3.30
CA ASP A 33 -13.39 -13.90 -3.27
C ASP A 33 -14.18 -12.69 -2.79
N MET A 34 -13.55 -11.78 -2.05
CA MET A 34 -14.24 -10.65 -1.39
C MET A 34 -14.15 -9.34 -2.15
N VAL A 35 -13.42 -9.30 -3.27
CA VAL A 35 -13.27 -8.13 -4.15
C VAL A 35 -13.85 -8.40 -5.54
N ASN A 36 -14.08 -7.34 -6.32
CA ASN A 36 -14.70 -7.50 -7.64
C ASN A 36 -13.76 -8.12 -8.66
N ASP A 37 -12.53 -7.61 -8.74
CA ASP A 37 -11.54 -8.03 -9.72
C ASP A 37 -10.12 -7.91 -9.18
N VAL A 38 -9.23 -8.78 -9.68
CA VAL A 38 -7.81 -8.79 -9.35
C VAL A 38 -7.01 -8.90 -10.64
N THR A 39 -6.20 -7.90 -10.92
CA THR A 39 -5.32 -7.86 -12.09
C THR A 39 -3.87 -7.81 -11.65
N ILE A 40 -3.03 -8.64 -12.25
CA ILE A 40 -1.59 -8.59 -12.06
C ILE A 40 -0.90 -8.02 -13.30
N LEU A 41 -0.01 -7.05 -13.11
CA LEU A 41 0.85 -6.52 -14.15
C LEU A 41 2.26 -7.06 -13.96
N PHE A 42 2.74 -7.80 -14.96
CA PHE A 42 4.11 -8.26 -15.03
C PHE A 42 4.95 -7.35 -15.93
N GLN A 43 6.04 -6.85 -15.41
CA GLN A 43 7.07 -6.19 -16.19
C GLN A 43 8.05 -7.24 -16.74
N GLU A 44 8.45 -7.12 -18.03
CA GLU A 44 9.28 -8.12 -18.71
C GLU A 44 8.65 -9.53 -18.66
N PHE A 45 7.36 -9.56 -18.99
CA PHE A 45 6.48 -10.73 -18.90
C PHE A 45 7.05 -11.96 -19.63
N ASN A 46 6.94 -13.12 -18.98
CA ASN A 46 7.44 -14.38 -19.49
C ASN A 46 6.47 -15.54 -19.21
N GLU A 47 6.78 -16.74 -19.69
CA GLU A 47 5.94 -17.93 -19.54
C GLU A 47 5.75 -18.34 -18.06
N GLN A 48 6.76 -18.17 -17.21
CA GLN A 48 6.63 -18.50 -15.78
C GLN A 48 5.60 -17.59 -15.11
N ASP A 49 5.64 -16.30 -15.41
CA ASP A 49 4.67 -15.32 -14.91
C ASP A 49 3.24 -15.69 -15.30
N TYR A 50 3.06 -16.12 -16.57
CA TYR A 50 1.76 -16.60 -17.04
C TYR A 50 1.27 -17.83 -16.27
N GLN A 51 2.12 -18.80 -16.00
CA GLN A 51 1.75 -20.01 -15.25
C GLN A 51 1.36 -19.67 -13.79
N ILE A 52 2.07 -18.71 -13.16
CA ILE A 52 1.72 -18.24 -11.82
C ILE A 52 0.33 -17.60 -11.82
N ALA A 53 0.08 -16.64 -12.70
CA ALA A 53 -1.20 -15.95 -12.78
C ALA A 53 -2.37 -16.93 -13.07
N LYS A 54 -2.16 -17.86 -13.99
CA LYS A 54 -3.12 -18.90 -14.33
C LYS A 54 -3.44 -19.81 -13.14
N HIS A 55 -2.43 -20.18 -12.34
CA HIS A 55 -2.62 -21.00 -11.15
C HIS A 55 -3.58 -20.36 -10.14
N PHE A 56 -3.47 -19.04 -9.96
CA PHE A 56 -4.32 -18.29 -9.05
C PHE A 56 -5.59 -17.69 -9.70
N GLY A 57 -5.80 -17.91 -11.00
CA GLY A 57 -6.99 -17.43 -11.73
C GLY A 57 -7.06 -15.92 -11.88
N LEU A 58 -5.90 -15.24 -12.04
CA LEU A 58 -5.79 -13.78 -12.10
C LEU A 58 -5.80 -13.26 -13.54
N ASP A 59 -6.37 -12.07 -13.74
CA ASP A 59 -6.25 -11.32 -14.98
C ASP A 59 -4.83 -10.76 -15.14
N VAL A 60 -4.30 -10.78 -16.37
CA VAL A 60 -2.89 -10.44 -16.65
C VAL A 60 -2.75 -9.24 -17.57
N ILE A 61 -1.86 -8.33 -17.20
CA ILE A 61 -1.29 -7.32 -18.09
C ILE A 61 0.21 -7.63 -18.24
N GLY A 62 0.63 -8.14 -19.41
CA GLY A 62 2.03 -8.43 -19.71
C GLY A 62 2.71 -7.24 -20.41
N MET A 63 3.86 -6.80 -19.88
CA MET A 63 4.69 -5.76 -20.49
C MET A 63 5.97 -6.35 -21.04
N ASN A 64 6.40 -5.91 -22.22
CA ASN A 64 7.64 -6.37 -22.87
C ASN A 64 8.91 -5.81 -22.18
N SER A 65 8.77 -4.75 -21.40
CA SER A 65 9.86 -4.10 -20.69
C SER A 65 9.44 -3.55 -19.35
N ASN A 66 10.39 -3.23 -18.48
CA ASN A 66 10.12 -2.51 -17.25
C ASN A 66 9.77 -1.05 -17.58
N ILE A 67 8.52 -0.65 -17.31
CA ILE A 67 8.00 0.70 -17.54
C ILE A 67 8.08 1.61 -16.30
N GLY A 68 8.65 1.09 -15.22
CA GLY A 68 8.73 1.76 -13.92
C GLY A 68 7.44 1.64 -13.10
N ILE A 69 7.59 1.76 -11.76
CA ILE A 69 6.51 1.53 -10.78
C ILE A 69 5.33 2.50 -10.99
N GLY A 70 5.60 3.78 -11.23
CA GLY A 70 4.56 4.79 -11.39
C GLY A 70 3.65 4.52 -12.58
N LYS A 71 4.22 4.26 -13.76
CA LYS A 71 3.44 3.93 -14.97
C LYS A 71 2.70 2.60 -14.82
N ALA A 72 3.30 1.62 -14.17
CA ALA A 72 2.68 0.32 -13.92
C ALA A 72 1.45 0.45 -13.01
N PHE A 73 1.55 1.20 -11.92
CA PHE A 73 0.43 1.46 -11.02
C PHE A 73 -0.69 2.26 -11.69
N ILE A 74 -0.37 3.26 -12.52
CA ILE A 74 -1.39 3.97 -13.31
C ILE A 74 -2.10 3.00 -14.25
N LYS A 75 -1.36 2.14 -14.96
CA LYS A 75 -1.95 1.17 -15.88
C LYS A 75 -2.87 0.17 -15.17
N LEU A 76 -2.48 -0.34 -14.00
CA LEU A 76 -3.31 -1.18 -13.15
C LEU A 76 -4.58 -0.43 -12.73
N THR A 77 -4.44 0.81 -12.28
CA THR A 77 -5.57 1.63 -11.83
C THR A 77 -6.52 1.98 -12.98
N GLU A 78 -6.01 2.29 -14.17
CA GLU A 78 -6.84 2.52 -15.36
C GLU A 78 -7.66 1.29 -15.74
N ASN A 79 -7.06 0.08 -15.60
CA ASN A 79 -7.73 -1.19 -15.89
C ASN A 79 -8.79 -1.58 -14.84
N ALA A 80 -8.70 -1.08 -13.63
CA ALA A 80 -9.61 -1.39 -12.53
C ALA A 80 -11.07 -1.13 -12.89
N GLN A 81 -11.98 -2.05 -12.52
CA GLN A 81 -13.40 -1.95 -12.85
C GLN A 81 -14.22 -1.31 -11.73
N SER A 82 -13.66 -1.25 -10.51
CA SER A 82 -14.34 -0.76 -9.32
C SER A 82 -14.06 0.71 -9.01
N GLU A 83 -14.86 1.29 -8.14
CA GLU A 83 -14.69 2.66 -7.66
C GLU A 83 -13.46 2.81 -6.77
N TYR A 84 -13.14 1.77 -5.99
CA TYR A 84 -11.99 1.75 -5.10
C TYR A 84 -10.89 0.87 -5.67
N VAL A 85 -9.63 1.29 -5.45
CA VAL A 85 -8.45 0.57 -5.89
C VAL A 85 -7.50 0.33 -4.73
N LEU A 86 -6.99 -0.90 -4.66
CA LEU A 86 -5.91 -1.31 -3.79
C LEU A 86 -4.75 -1.74 -4.68
N VAL A 87 -3.67 -0.95 -4.70
CA VAL A 87 -2.46 -1.27 -5.48
C VAL A 87 -1.40 -1.86 -4.56
N LEU A 88 -0.80 -2.96 -5.00
CA LEU A 88 0.13 -3.77 -4.23
C LEU A 88 1.37 -4.08 -5.07
N GLU A 89 2.52 -4.20 -4.42
CA GLU A 89 3.69 -4.87 -4.99
C GLU A 89 3.65 -6.36 -4.63
N HIS A 90 4.45 -7.15 -5.31
CA HIS A 90 4.45 -8.62 -5.24
C HIS A 90 4.94 -9.21 -3.91
N ASP A 91 5.36 -8.39 -2.96
CA ASP A 91 6.01 -8.76 -1.70
C ASP A 91 5.25 -8.30 -0.44
N TRP A 92 3.95 -8.08 -0.57
CA TRP A 92 3.04 -7.74 0.52
C TRP A 92 2.16 -8.92 0.92
N ASN A 93 2.53 -9.66 1.96
CA ASN A 93 1.74 -10.78 2.47
C ASN A 93 0.51 -10.31 3.24
N LEU A 94 -0.63 -10.92 2.98
CA LEU A 94 -1.83 -10.76 3.81
C LEU A 94 -1.67 -11.60 5.08
N VAL A 95 -1.73 -10.95 6.26
CA VAL A 95 -1.49 -11.63 7.54
C VAL A 95 -2.76 -11.84 8.37
N GLU A 96 -3.84 -11.16 7.99
CA GLU A 96 -5.11 -11.27 8.68
C GLU A 96 -6.04 -12.31 8.05
N ASN A 97 -6.89 -12.91 8.86
CA ASN A 97 -7.88 -13.86 8.40
C ASN A 97 -8.99 -13.20 7.57
N LYS A 98 -9.84 -14.01 6.96
CA LYS A 98 -10.90 -13.59 6.05
C LYS A 98 -11.88 -12.60 6.66
N GLU A 99 -12.28 -12.80 7.91
CA GLU A 99 -13.25 -11.98 8.62
C GLU A 99 -12.69 -10.58 8.93
N VAL A 100 -11.49 -10.54 9.48
CA VAL A 100 -10.78 -9.29 9.79
C VAL A 100 -10.45 -8.53 8.51
N THR A 101 -10.02 -9.23 7.46
CA THR A 101 -9.71 -8.62 6.16
C THR A 101 -10.94 -7.96 5.56
N HIS A 102 -12.06 -8.66 5.47
CA HIS A 102 -13.30 -8.11 4.93
C HIS A 102 -13.80 -6.92 5.75
N TRP A 103 -13.80 -7.04 7.07
CA TRP A 103 -14.19 -5.97 7.97
C TRP A 103 -13.31 -4.71 7.79
N THR A 104 -11.99 -4.89 7.77
CA THR A 104 -11.04 -3.76 7.63
C THR A 104 -11.21 -3.06 6.28
N LEU A 105 -11.36 -3.81 5.19
CA LEU A 105 -11.59 -3.23 3.86
C LEU A 105 -12.91 -2.46 3.80
N LYS A 106 -13.99 -3.03 4.36
CA LYS A 106 -15.29 -2.35 4.44
C LYS A 106 -15.21 -1.04 5.24
N ARG A 107 -14.59 -1.08 6.43
CA ARG A 107 -14.38 0.13 7.26
C ARG A 107 -13.50 1.16 6.57
N SER A 108 -12.53 0.73 5.76
CA SER A 108 -11.70 1.62 4.96
C SER A 108 -12.50 2.35 3.87
N ILE A 109 -13.42 1.66 3.19
CA ILE A 109 -14.35 2.29 2.25
C ILE A 109 -15.20 3.33 2.97
N GLU A 110 -15.86 2.94 4.08
CA GLU A 110 -16.70 3.85 4.87
C GLU A 110 -15.92 5.09 5.34
N ALA A 111 -14.67 4.93 5.74
CA ALA A 111 -13.80 6.05 6.13
C ALA A 111 -13.49 6.99 4.96
N ILE A 112 -13.27 6.45 3.75
CA ILE A 112 -13.08 7.25 2.53
C ILE A 112 -14.36 8.00 2.16
N GLU A 113 -15.53 7.37 2.28
CA GLU A 113 -16.82 8.03 2.05
C GLU A 113 -17.09 9.14 3.06
N ASN A 114 -16.56 9.01 4.28
CA ASN A 114 -16.65 10.01 5.34
C ASN A 114 -15.53 11.06 5.32
N GLY A 115 -14.77 11.14 4.22
CA GLY A 115 -13.87 12.26 3.95
C GLY A 115 -12.38 11.96 4.06
N LEU A 116 -11.94 10.70 4.17
CA LEU A 116 -10.55 10.36 3.94
C LEU A 116 -10.26 10.29 2.44
N ASP A 117 -9.07 10.70 2.05
CA ASP A 117 -8.56 10.58 0.68
C ASP A 117 -7.85 9.24 0.46
N VAL A 118 -7.26 8.69 1.52
CA VAL A 118 -6.52 7.43 1.50
C VAL A 118 -6.61 6.72 2.85
N VAL A 119 -6.67 5.37 2.82
CA VAL A 119 -6.50 4.52 3.99
C VAL A 119 -5.32 3.58 3.78
N ARG A 120 -4.31 3.70 4.64
CA ARG A 120 -3.11 2.87 4.64
C ARG A 120 -3.39 1.55 5.35
N LEU A 121 -2.87 0.44 4.79
CA LEU A 121 -3.20 -0.93 5.20
C LEU A 121 -1.97 -1.77 5.58
N ARG A 122 -0.78 -1.16 5.69
CA ARG A 122 0.38 -1.84 6.29
C ARG A 122 0.07 -2.19 7.73
N HIS A 123 0.31 -3.44 8.13
CA HIS A 123 -0.08 -3.96 9.43
C HIS A 123 0.71 -3.28 10.56
N ARG A 124 0.01 -2.81 11.60
CA ARG A 124 0.60 -2.01 12.67
C ARG A 124 1.63 -2.78 13.49
N GLU A 125 1.28 -3.99 13.94
CA GLU A 125 2.12 -4.80 14.85
C GLU A 125 3.02 -5.77 14.10
N ASN A 126 2.70 -6.08 12.84
CA ASN A 126 3.48 -6.97 12.00
C ASN A 126 3.76 -6.32 10.63
N PRO A 127 4.50 -5.20 10.61
CA PRO A 127 4.69 -4.40 9.39
C PRO A 127 5.67 -5.01 8.39
N GLY A 128 6.43 -6.03 8.79
CA GLY A 128 7.51 -6.61 7.97
C GLY A 128 8.74 -5.70 7.87
N TYR A 129 9.67 -6.07 7.00
CA TYR A 129 10.96 -5.42 6.82
C TYR A 129 11.05 -4.80 5.40
N PRO A 130 11.84 -3.76 5.12
CA PRO A 130 12.56 -2.93 6.11
C PRO A 130 11.67 -1.84 6.71
N HIS A 131 12.02 -1.40 7.91
CA HIS A 131 11.42 -0.24 8.57
C HIS A 131 12.18 1.03 8.19
N PHE A 132 12.02 1.55 6.99
CA PHE A 132 12.76 2.72 6.50
C PHE A 132 12.54 4.01 7.29
N SER A 133 11.41 4.11 7.96
CA SER A 133 11.04 5.27 8.78
C SER A 133 12.01 5.56 9.94
N PHE A 134 12.90 4.64 10.30
CA PHE A 134 13.91 4.85 11.34
C PHE A 134 15.17 5.58 10.89
N ARG A 135 15.40 5.77 9.59
CA ARG A 135 16.64 6.34 9.10
C ARG A 135 16.40 7.67 8.40
N HIS A 136 16.37 8.73 9.17
CA HIS A 136 16.54 10.04 8.58
C HIS A 136 18.02 10.47 8.67
N ILE A 137 18.68 10.68 7.53
CA ILE A 137 20.07 11.22 7.43
C ILE A 137 21.11 10.37 8.21
N GLY A 138 21.03 9.02 8.13
CA GLY A 138 22.04 8.15 8.75
C GLY A 138 22.01 8.09 10.27
N LYS A 139 21.03 8.69 10.92
CA LYS A 139 20.74 8.55 12.35
C LYS A 139 19.54 7.63 12.54
N GLU A 140 19.64 6.73 13.52
CA GLU A 140 18.44 6.10 14.08
C GLU A 140 17.59 7.22 14.67
N LEU A 141 16.40 7.44 14.07
CA LEU A 141 15.42 8.31 14.69
C LEU A 141 14.84 7.57 15.87
N THR A 142 15.10 8.08 17.05
CA THR A 142 14.13 7.94 18.11
C THR A 142 12.95 8.82 17.71
N TYR A 143 11.77 8.26 17.52
CA TYR A 143 10.51 8.94 17.15
C TYR A 143 10.09 10.03 18.13
N TYR A 144 10.85 10.23 19.18
CA TYR A 144 10.66 11.15 20.28
C TYR A 144 11.56 12.37 20.24
N ASP A 145 12.26 12.61 19.13
CA ASP A 145 12.80 13.92 18.88
C ASP A 145 11.61 14.84 18.56
N GLU A 146 11.17 15.61 19.56
CA GLU A 146 9.99 16.46 19.51
C GLU A 146 10.07 17.46 18.33
N GLU A 147 11.26 17.96 18.06
CA GLU A 147 11.52 18.90 16.96
C GLU A 147 11.32 18.24 15.60
N ILE A 148 11.84 17.03 15.43
CA ILE A 148 11.67 16.25 14.19
C ILE A 148 10.22 15.77 14.04
N GLY A 149 9.62 15.22 15.09
CA GLY A 149 8.24 14.73 15.08
C GLY A 149 7.24 15.81 14.69
N CYS A 150 7.45 17.04 15.18
CA CYS A 150 6.57 18.17 14.87
C CYS A 150 6.55 18.58 13.40
N THR A 151 7.58 18.26 12.62
CA THR A 151 7.73 18.67 11.22
C THR A 151 7.83 17.49 10.25
N SER A 152 7.98 16.25 10.76
CA SER A 152 8.23 15.08 9.95
C SER A 152 7.02 14.67 9.12
N PRO A 153 7.15 14.52 7.78
CA PRO A 153 6.10 13.93 6.95
C PRO A 153 5.88 12.44 7.23
N HIS A 154 6.78 11.79 7.98
CA HIS A 154 6.70 10.38 8.35
C HIS A 154 6.17 10.15 9.76
N LEU A 155 5.59 11.17 10.41
CA LEU A 155 5.12 11.05 11.79
C LEU A 155 4.10 9.91 11.96
N LEU A 156 3.22 9.71 10.98
CA LEU A 156 2.25 8.62 11.03
C LEU A 156 2.90 7.23 11.08
N ASP A 157 4.09 7.05 10.49
CA ASP A 157 4.77 5.74 10.49
C ASP A 157 5.23 5.32 11.89
N SER A 158 5.29 6.24 12.85
CA SER A 158 5.64 5.94 14.24
C SER A 158 4.63 5.03 14.95
N ILE A 159 3.44 4.82 14.39
CA ILE A 159 2.43 3.87 14.90
C ILE A 159 2.95 2.44 15.05
N HIS A 160 4.00 2.08 14.33
CA HIS A 160 4.60 0.75 14.41
C HIS A 160 5.38 0.53 15.71
N TRP A 161 5.61 1.58 16.51
CA TRP A 161 6.44 1.54 17.74
C TRP A 161 5.82 2.24 18.94
N CYS A 162 4.97 3.24 18.69
CA CYS A 162 4.37 4.05 19.72
C CYS A 162 2.95 4.46 19.35
N ASP A 163 2.30 5.23 20.19
CA ASP A 163 1.03 5.87 19.91
C ASP A 163 1.22 7.38 19.69
N PRO A 164 1.45 7.83 18.43
CA PRO A 164 1.72 9.24 18.17
C PRO A 164 0.51 10.15 18.44
N SER A 165 -0.67 9.62 18.67
CA SER A 165 -1.82 10.44 19.07
C SER A 165 -1.73 10.92 20.52
N VAL A 166 -0.89 10.28 21.33
CA VAL A 166 -0.59 10.70 22.70
C VAL A 166 0.46 11.81 22.69
N ASP A 167 1.54 11.62 21.93
CA ASP A 167 2.66 12.56 21.92
C ASP A 167 2.38 13.80 21.03
N PHE A 168 1.58 13.63 19.97
CA PHE A 168 1.26 14.66 18.98
C PHE A 168 -0.24 14.77 18.69
N PRO A 169 -1.10 15.01 19.73
CA PRO A 169 -2.55 14.99 19.59
C PRO A 169 -3.12 16.04 18.64
N ASP A 170 -2.38 17.14 18.40
CA ASP A 170 -2.78 18.19 17.44
C ASP A 170 -2.53 17.79 15.99
N LYS A 171 -1.71 16.77 15.73
CA LYS A 171 -1.29 16.33 14.40
C LYS A 171 -1.85 14.98 14.03
N ILE A 172 -1.92 14.06 14.98
CA ILE A 172 -2.46 12.72 14.78
C ILE A 172 -3.57 12.49 15.79
N LYS A 173 -4.72 12.09 15.27
CA LYS A 173 -5.87 11.68 16.07
C LYS A 173 -6.08 10.19 15.96
N LYS A 174 -6.76 9.60 16.93
CA LYS A 174 -7.04 8.17 16.99
C LYS A 174 -8.50 7.94 17.34
N THR A 175 -9.11 6.97 16.67
CA THR A 175 -10.33 6.28 17.11
C THR A 175 -9.97 4.85 17.50
N GLU A 176 -10.97 4.04 17.87
CA GLU A 176 -10.75 2.62 18.14
C GLU A 176 -10.20 1.86 16.92
N GLU A 177 -10.53 2.31 15.71
CA GLU A 177 -10.25 1.59 14.47
C GLU A 177 -9.08 2.14 13.67
N MET A 178 -8.81 3.46 13.75
CA MET A 178 -7.85 4.12 12.87
C MET A 178 -7.13 5.28 13.54
N PHE A 179 -5.91 5.54 13.06
CA PHE A 179 -5.26 6.84 13.21
C PHE A 179 -5.60 7.74 12.04
N TYR A 180 -5.70 9.03 12.31
CA TYR A 180 -6.05 10.07 11.33
C TYR A 180 -5.05 11.20 11.36
N THR A 181 -4.64 11.63 10.17
CA THR A 181 -3.76 12.81 10.01
C THR A 181 -3.98 13.42 8.63
N THR A 182 -3.14 14.36 8.26
CA THR A 182 -3.09 14.89 6.90
C THR A 182 -1.85 14.41 6.16
N SER A 183 -1.80 14.62 4.85
CA SER A 183 -0.62 14.36 4.00
C SER A 183 0.66 15.05 4.48
N ARG A 184 0.54 16.04 5.36
CA ARG A 184 1.68 16.72 5.98
C ARG A 184 2.47 15.82 6.95
N TYR A 185 1.76 14.90 7.62
CA TYR A 185 2.33 13.99 8.63
C TYR A 185 2.16 12.51 8.26
N GLY A 186 1.44 12.22 7.20
CA GLY A 186 1.32 10.92 6.56
C GLY A 186 1.91 11.00 5.16
N ASN A 187 3.20 10.67 5.00
CA ASN A 187 3.92 10.70 3.73
C ASN A 187 3.22 9.91 2.64
N TRP A 188 3.51 10.23 1.37
CA TRP A 188 3.18 9.32 0.28
C TRP A 188 3.99 8.03 0.41
N THR A 189 3.34 6.91 0.16
CA THR A 189 3.99 5.59 0.19
C THR A 189 3.38 4.66 -0.85
N ASN A 190 4.19 3.78 -1.42
CA ASN A 190 3.74 2.65 -2.26
C ASN A 190 3.26 1.46 -1.41
N ASN A 191 3.32 1.55 -0.08
CA ASN A 191 2.76 0.53 0.80
C ASN A 191 1.26 0.32 0.49
N PRO A 192 0.67 -0.82 0.86
CA PRO A 192 -0.73 -1.11 0.61
C PRO A 192 -1.65 0.01 1.11
N CYS A 193 -2.39 0.62 0.19
CA CYS A 193 -3.33 1.69 0.49
C CYS A 193 -4.59 1.55 -0.36
N LEU A 194 -5.75 1.85 0.24
CA LEU A 194 -7.02 1.94 -0.45
C LEU A 194 -7.30 3.39 -0.83
N TYR A 195 -7.74 3.60 -2.08
CA TYR A 195 -8.07 4.90 -2.65
C TYR A 195 -9.37 4.84 -3.45
N LYS A 196 -10.02 5.99 -3.65
CA LYS A 196 -10.90 6.14 -4.82
C LYS A 196 -10.05 6.11 -6.10
N LYS A 197 -10.50 5.35 -7.11
CA LYS A 197 -9.81 5.21 -8.40
C LYS A 197 -9.47 6.57 -9.01
N GLN A 198 -10.46 7.46 -9.09
CA GLN A 198 -10.25 8.77 -9.72
C GLN A 198 -9.24 9.62 -8.93
N PHE A 199 -9.34 9.64 -7.60
CA PHE A 199 -8.36 10.33 -6.75
C PHE A 199 -6.93 9.84 -7.02
N TYR A 200 -6.72 8.50 -7.06
CA TYR A 200 -5.41 7.94 -7.34
C TYR A 200 -4.86 8.39 -8.69
N LEU A 201 -5.69 8.34 -9.74
CA LEU A 201 -5.28 8.77 -11.08
C LEU A 201 -4.91 10.26 -11.14
N ASP A 202 -5.71 11.12 -10.51
CA ASP A 202 -5.48 12.57 -10.52
C ASP A 202 -4.21 12.96 -9.77
N VAL A 203 -3.94 12.29 -8.62
CA VAL A 203 -2.81 12.58 -7.76
C VAL A 203 -1.51 11.96 -8.28
N VAL A 204 -1.55 10.71 -8.78
CA VAL A 204 -0.32 9.95 -9.10
C VAL A 204 0.15 10.16 -10.53
N ARG A 205 -0.77 10.30 -11.50
CA ARG A 205 -0.44 10.40 -12.92
C ARG A 205 0.59 11.50 -13.25
N PRO A 206 0.55 12.71 -12.64
CA PRO A 206 1.55 13.74 -12.89
C PRO A 206 2.97 13.35 -12.50
N PHE A 207 3.11 12.39 -11.58
CA PHE A 207 4.39 11.93 -11.01
C PHE A 207 4.82 10.55 -11.51
N ALA A 208 4.00 9.89 -12.30
CA ALA A 208 4.25 8.54 -12.83
C ALA A 208 5.28 8.55 -13.98
N GLY A 209 6.39 9.28 -13.81
CA GLY A 209 7.50 9.35 -14.76
C GLY A 209 8.19 8.00 -14.97
N GLU A 210 9.30 8.02 -15.71
CA GLU A 210 10.15 6.84 -15.88
C GLU A 210 11.01 6.60 -14.65
N GLY A 211 11.33 5.31 -14.38
CA GLY A 211 12.20 4.89 -13.27
C GLY A 211 11.45 4.47 -12.01
N ILE A 212 12.21 4.17 -10.96
CA ILE A 212 11.76 3.57 -9.70
C ILE A 212 11.46 4.58 -8.59
N GLY A 213 11.35 5.85 -8.93
CA GLY A 213 11.36 6.94 -7.94
C GLY A 213 9.99 7.53 -7.59
N LEU A 214 8.85 6.81 -7.74
CA LEU A 214 7.52 7.39 -7.53
C LEU A 214 7.38 8.08 -6.17
N GLU A 215 7.76 7.43 -5.07
CA GLU A 215 7.68 8.03 -3.72
C GLU A 215 8.51 9.32 -3.58
N GLY A 216 9.72 9.31 -4.15
CA GLY A 216 10.58 10.50 -4.19
C GLY A 216 10.01 11.64 -5.02
N ASN A 217 9.37 11.31 -6.15
CA ASN A 217 8.78 12.28 -7.07
C ASN A 217 7.56 12.98 -6.46
N ILE A 218 6.69 12.23 -5.81
CA ILE A 218 5.43 12.74 -5.27
C ILE A 218 5.56 13.28 -3.82
N GLY A 219 6.49 12.74 -3.03
CA GLY A 219 6.54 12.92 -1.58
C GLY A 219 6.61 14.38 -1.14
N LYS A 220 7.46 15.20 -1.78
CA LYS A 220 7.58 16.64 -1.43
C LYS A 220 6.32 17.42 -1.73
N TRP A 221 5.69 17.16 -2.87
CA TRP A 221 4.44 17.80 -3.25
C TRP A 221 3.30 17.34 -2.33
N TRP A 222 3.21 16.04 -2.05
CA TRP A 222 2.21 15.45 -1.18
C TRP A 222 2.21 16.08 0.22
N ALA A 223 3.38 16.23 0.83
CA ALA A 223 3.54 16.83 2.15
C ALA A 223 3.11 18.32 2.24
N GLN A 224 2.97 19.00 1.10
CA GLN A 224 2.49 20.39 1.01
C GLN A 224 0.97 20.49 0.84
N GLN A 225 0.29 19.34 0.63
CA GLN A 225 -1.16 19.28 0.50
C GLN A 225 -1.80 19.10 1.88
N ASN A 226 -3.13 19.05 1.91
CA ASN A 226 -3.92 18.78 3.11
C ASN A 226 -4.88 17.60 2.89
N TYR A 227 -4.44 16.57 2.16
CA TYR A 227 -5.21 15.35 1.99
C TYR A 227 -5.37 14.62 3.34
N ASN A 228 -6.54 14.05 3.57
CA ASN A 228 -6.85 13.32 4.78
C ASN A 228 -6.35 11.87 4.68
N VAL A 229 -5.46 11.49 5.58
CA VAL A 229 -4.82 10.17 5.60
C VAL A 229 -5.28 9.39 6.81
N GLY A 230 -5.85 8.20 6.57
CA GLY A 230 -6.14 7.22 7.60
C GLY A 230 -5.08 6.11 7.62
N GLN A 231 -4.82 5.55 8.78
CA GLN A 231 -4.07 4.32 8.96
C GLN A 231 -4.92 3.36 9.76
N ALA A 232 -5.42 2.32 9.11
CA ALA A 232 -6.12 1.22 9.77
C ALA A 232 -5.13 0.40 10.62
N TYR A 233 -5.66 -0.57 11.40
CA TYR A 233 -4.80 -1.55 12.06
C TYR A 233 -3.89 -2.25 11.05
N GLY A 234 -4.41 -2.45 9.84
CA GLY A 234 -3.68 -2.93 8.68
C GLY A 234 -3.89 -4.41 8.42
N LEU A 235 -3.50 -4.82 7.23
CA LEU A 235 -3.73 -6.17 6.71
C LEU A 235 -2.46 -6.81 6.19
N PHE A 236 -1.49 -6.00 5.73
CA PHE A 236 -0.36 -6.47 4.93
C PHE A 236 0.96 -6.27 5.66
N MET A 237 1.79 -7.31 5.60
CA MET A 237 3.17 -7.33 6.06
C MET A 237 4.10 -7.32 4.85
N HIS A 238 5.10 -6.45 4.84
CA HIS A 238 6.13 -6.48 3.82
C HIS A 238 7.00 -7.71 4.00
N ASN A 239 7.14 -8.50 2.94
CA ASN A 239 7.89 -9.74 2.99
C ASN A 239 9.39 -9.46 3.20
N ASP A 240 10.06 -10.34 3.95
CA ASP A 240 11.51 -10.29 4.10
C ASP A 240 12.19 -10.86 2.84
N TRP A 241 12.45 -9.97 1.88
CA TRP A 241 13.10 -10.34 0.63
C TRP A 241 14.58 -10.76 0.81
N GLU A 242 15.24 -10.46 1.94
CA GLU A 242 16.56 -11.00 2.26
C GLU A 242 16.53 -12.52 2.39
N LYS A 243 15.39 -13.10 2.82
CA LYS A 243 15.15 -14.53 2.85
C LYS A 243 15.27 -15.20 1.48
N TYR A 244 15.00 -14.47 0.41
CA TYR A 244 15.00 -14.99 -0.97
C TYR A 244 16.31 -14.77 -1.71
N GLY A 245 17.33 -14.24 -1.04
CA GLY A 245 18.65 -13.95 -1.61
C GLY A 245 18.70 -12.58 -2.31
N LYS A 246 19.91 -12.05 -2.44
CA LYS A 246 20.13 -10.83 -3.22
C LYS A 246 19.89 -11.12 -4.70
N ARG A 247 19.06 -10.31 -5.33
CA ARG A 247 18.85 -10.31 -6.79
C ARG A 247 20.07 -9.83 -7.52
#